data_c1682698e1a1e5d171cbf7c41cb2a62c
#
_entry.id   c1682698e1a1e5d171cbf7c41cb2a62c
#
_cell.length_a   1.000
_cell.length_b   1.000
_cell.length_c   1.000
_cell.angle_alpha   90.00
_cell.angle_beta   90.00
_cell.angle_gamma   90.00
#
_symmetry.space_group_name_H-M   'P 1'
#
loop_
_entity.id
_entity.type
_entity.pdbx_description
1 polymer ?
#
loop_
_entity_poly.entity_id
_entity_poly.type
_entity_poly.pdbx_seq_one_letter_code
_entity_poly.pdbx_strand_id
1 'polypeptide(L)'
;MDKAGVDVLLVGDSLGMTVQGRKSTLPVSLRDMCYHTENVARGTENAMIVADLPFGAYQQSKEQAFAASAELMAAGAHMVKLEGGVWMAETTEFLQMRGIPVCAHIGLTPQSVFAFGGYKVQGRGDKAEALLHDAEAHDAAGAAIVLMECVPAALGKRVTEAVSCPTIGIGAGADCDG
;
A
#
# COMPACT_ATOMS: atom_id res chain seq x y z
N MET A 1 9.24 -12.24 -13.46
CA MET A 1 7.83 -12.00 -13.10
C MET A 1 7.09 -11.38 -14.27
N ASP A 2 7.49 -10.23 -14.82
CA ASP A 2 6.79 -9.55 -15.92
C ASP A 2 6.47 -10.48 -17.11
N LYS A 3 7.48 -11.22 -17.63
CA LYS A 3 7.29 -12.22 -18.70
C LYS A 3 6.41 -13.43 -18.33
N ALA A 4 6.08 -13.60 -17.05
CA ALA A 4 5.15 -14.63 -16.60
C ALA A 4 3.69 -14.16 -16.56
N GLY A 5 3.44 -12.89 -16.94
CA GLY A 5 2.10 -12.32 -17.08
C GLY A 5 1.46 -11.89 -15.77
N VAL A 6 2.25 -11.47 -14.78
CA VAL A 6 1.70 -10.81 -13.58
C VAL A 6 1.21 -9.42 -13.93
N ASP A 7 0.09 -8.99 -13.38
CA ASP A 7 -0.52 -7.69 -13.66
C ASP A 7 0.18 -6.55 -12.91
N VAL A 8 0.67 -6.81 -11.69
CA VAL A 8 1.26 -5.82 -10.80
C VAL A 8 2.60 -6.30 -10.24
N LEU A 9 3.58 -5.42 -10.20
CA LEU A 9 4.84 -5.56 -9.48
C LEU A 9 4.91 -4.53 -8.35
N LEU A 10 4.96 -5.00 -7.11
CA LEU A 10 5.13 -4.12 -5.95
C LEU A 10 6.61 -3.98 -5.59
N VAL A 11 7.10 -2.75 -5.60
CA VAL A 11 8.39 -2.37 -5.04
C VAL A 11 8.14 -1.95 -3.59
N GLY A 12 8.32 -2.91 -2.68
CA GLY A 12 7.94 -2.75 -1.27
C GLY A 12 9.08 -2.28 -0.38
N ASP A 13 8.78 -1.46 0.63
CA ASP A 13 9.75 -1.03 1.64
C ASP A 13 10.24 -2.18 2.54
N SER A 14 9.61 -3.36 2.45
CA SER A 14 10.11 -4.63 2.97
C SER A 14 11.53 -4.97 2.44
N LEU A 15 11.99 -4.31 1.36
CA LEU A 15 13.38 -4.41 0.89
C LEU A 15 14.39 -4.05 2.00
N GLY A 16 14.01 -3.21 2.95
CA GLY A 16 14.82 -2.93 4.13
C GLY A 16 15.18 -4.19 4.90
N MET A 17 14.26 -5.12 5.01
CA MET A 17 14.48 -6.40 5.71
C MET A 17 15.09 -7.45 4.78
N THR A 18 14.57 -7.59 3.56
CA THR A 18 14.91 -8.69 2.64
C THR A 18 16.18 -8.45 1.85
N VAL A 19 16.54 -7.19 1.57
CA VAL A 19 17.70 -6.80 0.77
C VAL A 19 18.76 -6.10 1.61
N GLN A 20 18.36 -5.14 2.47
CA GLN A 20 19.30 -4.34 3.25
C GLN A 20 19.68 -4.98 4.60
N GLY A 21 19.06 -6.10 5.01
CA GLY A 21 19.34 -6.79 6.27
C GLY A 21 18.92 -6.04 7.54
N ARG A 22 17.99 -5.09 7.42
CA ARG A 22 17.46 -4.32 8.55
C ARG A 22 16.42 -5.13 9.33
N LYS A 23 16.08 -4.69 10.54
CA LYS A 23 15.10 -5.37 11.41
C LYS A 23 13.65 -4.94 11.17
N SER A 24 13.44 -3.86 10.41
CA SER A 24 12.12 -3.32 10.08
C SER A 24 12.19 -2.51 8.78
N THR A 25 11.02 -2.10 8.28
CA THR A 25 10.90 -1.23 7.10
C THR A 25 11.23 0.23 7.40
N LEU A 26 11.15 0.66 8.66
CA LEU A 26 11.25 2.07 9.07
C LEU A 26 12.53 2.82 8.63
N PRO A 27 13.72 2.18 8.54
CA PRO A 27 14.92 2.87 8.10
C PRO A 27 15.06 3.04 6.58
N VAL A 28 14.11 2.53 5.78
CA VAL A 28 14.14 2.68 4.32
C VAL A 28 13.85 4.12 3.94
N SER A 29 14.73 4.73 3.16
CA SER A 29 14.57 6.10 2.70
C SER A 29 13.80 6.19 1.38
N LEU A 30 13.26 7.38 1.07
CA LEU A 30 12.65 7.65 -0.24
C LEU A 30 13.66 7.42 -1.37
N ARG A 31 14.92 7.78 -1.16
CA ARG A 31 16.00 7.53 -2.12
C ARG A 31 16.20 6.03 -2.41
N ASP A 32 16.14 5.18 -1.39
CA ASP A 32 16.22 3.73 -1.57
C ASP A 32 15.03 3.24 -2.42
N MET A 33 13.84 3.72 -2.11
CA MET A 33 12.62 3.36 -2.87
C MET A 33 12.71 3.82 -4.33
N CYS A 34 13.13 5.05 -4.59
CA CYS A 34 13.34 5.54 -5.95
C CYS A 34 14.37 4.69 -6.70
N TYR A 35 15.52 4.39 -6.07
CA TYR A 35 16.56 3.57 -6.68
C TYR A 35 16.05 2.18 -7.11
N HIS A 36 15.33 1.49 -6.22
CA HIS A 36 14.78 0.17 -6.53
C HIS A 36 13.65 0.25 -7.57
N THR A 37 12.81 1.28 -7.50
CA THR A 37 11.74 1.52 -8.48
C THR A 37 12.31 1.72 -9.87
N GLU A 38 13.35 2.56 -10.04
CA GLU A 38 14.03 2.76 -11.32
C GLU A 38 14.60 1.45 -11.90
N ASN A 39 15.16 0.59 -11.06
CA ASN A 39 15.72 -0.69 -11.51
C ASN A 39 14.61 -1.65 -11.97
N VAL A 40 13.49 -1.72 -11.25
CA VAL A 40 12.33 -2.51 -11.64
C VAL A 40 11.72 -1.96 -12.92
N ALA A 41 11.55 -0.64 -13.04
CA ALA A 41 10.98 -0.01 -14.22
C ALA A 41 11.78 -0.30 -15.50
N ARG A 42 13.12 -0.31 -15.42
CA ARG A 42 13.98 -0.66 -16.57
C ARG A 42 13.82 -2.11 -17.03
N GLY A 43 13.39 -3.00 -16.16
CA GLY A 43 13.22 -4.43 -16.44
C GLY A 43 11.78 -4.88 -16.67
N THR A 44 10.82 -3.94 -16.65
CA THR A 44 9.38 -4.22 -16.77
C THR A 44 8.84 -3.61 -18.06
N GLU A 45 8.12 -4.41 -18.85
CA GLU A 45 7.54 -4.00 -20.14
C GLU A 45 6.00 -3.99 -20.10
N ASN A 46 5.36 -4.82 -19.27
CA ASN A 46 3.93 -5.06 -19.29
C ASN A 46 3.23 -4.77 -17.96
N ALA A 47 3.83 -5.21 -16.83
CA ALA A 47 3.21 -5.10 -15.53
C ALA A 47 3.14 -3.66 -15.01
N MET A 48 2.08 -3.34 -14.30
CA MET A 48 1.97 -2.09 -13.56
C MET A 48 2.94 -2.09 -12.37
N ILE A 49 3.65 -0.99 -12.15
CA ILE A 49 4.59 -0.84 -11.04
C ILE A 49 3.94 -0.01 -9.94
N VAL A 50 3.81 -0.61 -8.77
CA VAL A 50 3.38 0.05 -7.53
C VAL A 50 4.60 0.22 -6.63
N ALA A 51 4.85 1.42 -6.10
CA ALA A 51 5.97 1.67 -5.19
C ALA A 51 5.48 2.18 -3.83
N ASP A 52 6.06 1.65 -2.75
CA ASP A 52 5.74 2.09 -1.40
C ASP A 52 6.29 3.47 -1.11
N LEU A 53 5.45 4.33 -0.55
CA LEU A 53 5.89 5.51 0.19
C LEU A 53 6.51 5.03 1.51
N PRO A 54 7.81 5.28 1.78
CA PRO A 54 8.44 4.81 3.00
C PRO A 54 7.98 5.60 4.22
N PHE A 55 8.15 5.02 5.39
CA PHE A 55 7.80 5.65 6.66
C PHE A 55 8.42 7.04 6.82
N GLY A 56 7.62 8.01 7.23
CA GLY A 56 8.03 9.40 7.41
C GLY A 56 7.99 10.26 6.14
N ALA A 57 7.71 9.66 4.97
CA ALA A 57 7.65 10.39 3.71
C ALA A 57 6.26 10.96 3.36
N TYR A 58 5.20 10.58 4.10
CA TYR A 58 3.83 10.96 3.74
C TYR A 58 2.90 11.23 4.93
N GLN A 59 3.26 10.76 6.14
CA GLN A 59 2.34 10.82 7.28
C GLN A 59 2.21 12.22 7.90
N GLN A 60 3.13 13.13 7.61
CA GLN A 60 3.14 14.48 8.19
C GLN A 60 2.10 15.40 7.55
N SER A 61 1.97 15.36 6.23
CA SER A 61 0.98 16.14 5.49
C SER A 61 0.75 15.58 4.08
N LYS A 62 -0.38 15.92 3.46
CA LYS A 62 -0.70 15.54 2.08
C LYS A 62 0.22 16.19 1.05
N GLU A 63 0.78 17.38 1.35
CA GLU A 63 1.77 18.05 0.49
C GLU A 63 3.10 17.30 0.51
N GLN A 64 3.53 16.79 1.68
CA GLN A 64 4.70 15.91 1.81
C GLN A 64 4.46 14.62 1.02
N ALA A 65 3.29 14.00 1.19
CA ALA A 65 2.92 12.81 0.45
C ALA A 65 2.98 13.03 -1.07
N PHE A 66 2.49 14.17 -1.55
CA PHE A 66 2.56 14.54 -2.96
C PHE A 66 4.01 14.66 -3.46
N ALA A 67 4.87 15.36 -2.72
CA ALA A 67 6.27 15.55 -3.10
C ALA A 67 6.99 14.20 -3.21
N ALA A 68 6.84 13.32 -2.20
CA ALA A 68 7.44 11.98 -2.21
C ALA A 68 6.87 11.08 -3.31
N SER A 69 5.56 11.16 -3.54
CA SER A 69 4.89 10.41 -4.62
C SER A 69 5.39 10.84 -6.00
N ALA A 70 5.57 12.15 -6.22
CA ALA A 70 6.09 12.67 -7.48
C ALA A 70 7.51 12.15 -7.78
N GLU A 71 8.36 12.00 -6.76
CA GLU A 71 9.70 11.39 -6.93
C GLU A 71 9.61 9.91 -7.34
N LEU A 72 8.71 9.14 -6.71
CA LEU A 72 8.48 7.73 -7.07
C LEU A 72 7.91 7.58 -8.48
N MET A 73 6.95 8.43 -8.87
CA MET A 73 6.40 8.44 -10.23
C MET A 73 7.49 8.78 -11.26
N ALA A 74 8.35 9.76 -10.95
CA ALA A 74 9.50 10.10 -11.80
C ALA A 74 10.52 8.96 -11.89
N ALA A 75 10.65 8.13 -10.85
CA ALA A 75 11.48 6.93 -10.84
C ALA A 75 10.88 5.76 -11.65
N GLY A 76 9.64 5.89 -12.14
CA GLY A 76 8.97 4.91 -12.99
C GLY A 76 7.84 4.13 -12.32
N ALA A 77 7.39 4.52 -11.13
CA ALA A 77 6.16 3.98 -10.57
C ALA A 77 4.94 4.45 -11.37
N HIS A 78 3.94 3.60 -11.51
CA HIS A 78 2.64 3.94 -12.09
C HIS A 78 1.60 4.26 -11.01
N MET A 79 1.85 3.85 -9.79
CA MET A 79 1.00 4.00 -8.62
C MET A 79 1.86 4.01 -7.36
N VAL A 80 1.45 4.73 -6.33
CA VAL A 80 2.11 4.69 -5.01
C VAL A 80 1.26 3.92 -4.00
N LYS A 81 1.90 3.25 -3.05
CA LYS A 81 1.20 2.62 -1.91
C LYS A 81 1.49 3.41 -0.63
N LEU A 82 0.46 3.63 0.17
CA LEU A 82 0.54 4.25 1.48
C LEU A 82 -0.20 3.40 2.53
N GLU A 83 0.24 3.47 3.77
CA GLU A 83 -0.32 2.72 4.89
C GLU A 83 -1.13 3.62 5.82
N GLY A 84 -2.31 3.16 6.20
CA GLY A 84 -3.18 3.83 7.15
C GLY A 84 -4.65 3.61 6.84
N GLY A 85 -5.50 3.78 7.84
CA GLY A 85 -6.96 3.69 7.68
C GLY A 85 -7.58 5.04 7.30
N VAL A 86 -8.78 5.31 7.82
CA VAL A 86 -9.59 6.49 7.51
C VAL A 86 -8.83 7.83 7.63
N TRP A 87 -7.86 7.93 8.54
CA TRP A 87 -7.06 9.14 8.72
C TRP A 87 -6.16 9.49 7.51
N MET A 88 -5.94 8.52 6.59
CA MET A 88 -5.20 8.72 5.34
C MET A 88 -6.12 8.94 4.12
N ALA A 89 -7.43 8.82 4.27
CA ALA A 89 -8.37 8.97 3.15
C ALA A 89 -8.27 10.36 2.49
N GLU A 90 -8.13 11.44 3.27
CA GLU A 90 -7.91 12.78 2.73
C GLU A 90 -6.62 12.87 1.89
N THR A 91 -5.56 12.19 2.30
CA THR A 91 -4.30 12.14 1.53
C THR A 91 -4.49 11.35 0.24
N THR A 92 -5.23 10.25 0.28
CA THR A 92 -5.59 9.45 -0.91
C THR A 92 -6.34 10.32 -1.92
N GLU A 93 -7.41 11.01 -1.50
CA GLU A 93 -8.17 11.92 -2.36
C GLU A 93 -7.29 13.03 -2.96
N PHE A 94 -6.45 13.65 -2.12
CA PHE A 94 -5.55 14.72 -2.54
C PHE A 94 -4.57 14.29 -3.64
N LEU A 95 -4.00 13.09 -3.53
CA LEU A 95 -3.10 12.50 -4.52
C LEU A 95 -3.84 12.15 -5.81
N GLN A 96 -4.99 11.49 -5.69
CA GLN A 96 -5.83 11.08 -6.82
C GLN A 96 -6.29 12.29 -7.66
N MET A 97 -6.75 13.34 -7.01
CA MET A 97 -7.15 14.58 -7.69
C MET A 97 -6.01 15.26 -8.46
N ARG A 98 -4.75 14.89 -8.17
CA ARG A 98 -3.54 15.42 -8.83
C ARG A 98 -2.90 14.44 -9.79
N GLY A 99 -3.61 13.36 -10.11
CA GLY A 99 -3.18 12.38 -11.11
C GLY A 99 -2.18 11.35 -10.60
N ILE A 100 -2.08 11.14 -9.29
CA ILE A 100 -1.26 10.10 -8.68
C ILE A 100 -2.17 8.97 -8.18
N PRO A 101 -2.21 7.80 -8.87
CA PRO A 101 -2.99 6.66 -8.41
C PRO A 101 -2.46 6.12 -7.07
N VAL A 102 -3.37 5.70 -6.20
CA VAL A 102 -3.04 5.24 -4.84
C VAL A 102 -3.54 3.82 -4.61
N CYS A 103 -2.63 2.97 -4.11
CA CYS A 103 -2.95 1.71 -3.44
C CYS A 103 -3.00 1.97 -1.94
N ALA A 104 -4.18 1.91 -1.34
CA ALA A 104 -4.37 2.10 0.09
C ALA A 104 -4.14 0.79 0.84
N HIS A 105 -3.18 0.76 1.76
CA HIS A 105 -2.84 -0.43 2.53
C HIS A 105 -3.39 -0.33 3.95
N ILE A 106 -4.29 -1.25 4.28
CA ILE A 106 -4.98 -1.38 5.57
C ILE A 106 -4.72 -2.76 6.22
N GLY A 107 -5.19 -2.93 7.43
CA GLY A 107 -4.94 -4.14 8.21
C GLY A 107 -3.63 -4.06 8.99
N LEU A 108 -2.78 -5.07 8.86
CA LEU A 108 -1.41 -4.99 9.39
C LEU A 108 -0.59 -4.09 8.47
N THR A 109 -0.21 -2.94 8.97
CA THR A 109 0.67 -2.00 8.29
C THR A 109 2.07 -2.09 8.91
N PRO A 110 3.08 -2.66 8.19
CA PRO A 110 4.43 -2.87 8.74
C PRO A 110 5.10 -1.62 9.28
N GLN A 111 4.80 -0.45 8.71
CA GLN A 111 5.32 0.82 9.19
C GLN A 111 4.78 1.18 10.60
N SER A 112 3.65 0.62 11.00
CA SER A 112 3.03 0.80 12.33
C SER A 112 3.33 -0.34 13.30
N VAL A 113 4.28 -1.23 12.99
CA VAL A 113 4.55 -2.47 13.74
C VAL A 113 4.79 -2.24 15.24
N PHE A 114 5.45 -1.15 15.61
CA PHE A 114 5.70 -0.83 17.01
C PHE A 114 4.43 -0.36 17.73
N ALA A 115 3.55 0.38 17.05
CA ALA A 115 2.26 0.78 17.60
C ALA A 115 1.34 -0.43 17.84
N PHE A 116 1.41 -1.44 16.97
CA PHE A 116 0.68 -2.70 17.14
C PHE A 116 1.31 -3.65 18.17
N GLY A 117 2.53 -3.39 18.59
CA GLY A 117 3.29 -4.29 19.46
C GLY A 117 3.67 -5.61 18.76
N GLY A 118 4.00 -5.54 17.48
CA GLY A 118 4.44 -6.66 16.63
C GLY A 118 3.49 -6.98 15.48
N TYR A 119 3.86 -7.99 14.70
CA TYR A 119 3.07 -8.48 13.57
C TYR A 119 1.89 -9.30 14.07
N LYS A 120 0.69 -8.74 14.03
CA LYS A 120 -0.54 -9.34 14.58
C LYS A 120 -1.68 -9.21 13.59
N VAL A 121 -2.53 -10.23 13.51
CA VAL A 121 -3.77 -10.18 12.73
C VAL A 121 -4.64 -9.01 13.20
N GLN A 122 -5.06 -8.19 12.25
CA GLN A 122 -5.93 -7.02 12.46
C GLN A 122 -7.39 -7.34 12.14
N GLY A 123 -8.33 -6.53 12.59
CA GLY A 123 -9.75 -6.67 12.25
C GLY A 123 -10.45 -7.88 12.88
N ARG A 124 -10.00 -8.38 14.04
CA ARG A 124 -10.71 -9.42 14.78
C ARG A 124 -11.78 -8.83 15.70
N GLY A 125 -12.92 -9.53 15.82
CA GLY A 125 -14.02 -9.14 16.71
C GLY A 125 -14.54 -7.74 16.37
N ASP A 126 -14.70 -6.90 17.38
CA ASP A 126 -15.27 -5.56 17.25
C ASP A 126 -14.44 -4.60 16.37
N LYS A 127 -13.19 -4.96 16.06
CA LYS A 127 -12.32 -4.18 15.15
C LYS A 127 -12.60 -4.43 13.66
N ALA A 128 -13.43 -5.42 13.34
CA ALA A 128 -13.75 -5.74 11.95
C ALA A 128 -14.49 -4.59 11.26
N GLU A 129 -15.45 -3.96 11.94
CA GLU A 129 -16.23 -2.85 11.38
C GLU A 129 -15.36 -1.60 11.14
N ALA A 130 -14.40 -1.34 12.03
CA ALA A 130 -13.47 -0.23 11.84
C ALA A 130 -12.59 -0.44 10.59
N LEU A 131 -12.12 -1.67 10.36
CA LEU A 131 -11.30 -1.98 9.19
C LEU A 131 -12.12 -1.95 7.88
N LEU A 132 -13.38 -2.39 7.92
CA LEU A 132 -14.29 -2.23 6.80
C LEU A 132 -14.51 -0.74 6.47
N HIS A 133 -14.74 0.08 7.49
CA HIS A 133 -14.88 1.52 7.32
C HIS A 133 -13.60 2.19 6.76
N ASP A 134 -12.41 1.72 7.17
CA ASP A 134 -11.15 2.17 6.58
C ASP A 134 -11.10 1.91 5.06
N ALA A 135 -11.51 0.72 4.63
CA ALA A 135 -11.57 0.36 3.21
C ALA A 135 -12.58 1.23 2.43
N GLU A 136 -13.80 1.36 2.94
CA GLU A 136 -14.84 2.19 2.34
C GLU A 136 -14.43 3.66 2.22
N ALA A 137 -13.73 4.20 3.24
CA ALA A 137 -13.23 5.57 3.21
C ALA A 137 -12.18 5.78 2.12
N HIS A 138 -11.28 4.81 1.91
CA HIS A 138 -10.29 4.88 0.83
C HIS A 138 -10.92 4.71 -0.55
N ASP A 139 -11.90 3.82 -0.69
CA ASP A 139 -12.65 3.64 -1.95
C ASP A 139 -13.40 4.94 -2.31
N ALA A 140 -14.11 5.54 -1.35
CA ALA A 140 -14.79 6.83 -1.52
C ALA A 140 -13.81 7.98 -1.85
N ALA A 141 -12.58 7.93 -1.34
CA ALA A 141 -11.49 8.86 -1.66
C ALA A 141 -10.87 8.60 -3.05
N GLY A 142 -11.32 7.59 -3.77
CA GLY A 142 -10.87 7.24 -5.12
C GLY A 142 -9.60 6.39 -5.15
N ALA A 143 -9.30 5.61 -4.11
CA ALA A 143 -8.20 4.66 -4.17
C ALA A 143 -8.34 3.75 -5.39
N ALA A 144 -7.26 3.54 -6.11
CA ALA A 144 -7.24 2.68 -7.28
C ALA A 144 -7.19 1.18 -6.90
N ILE A 145 -6.63 0.88 -5.73
CA ILE A 145 -6.56 -0.47 -5.14
C ILE A 145 -6.66 -0.33 -3.62
N VAL A 146 -7.34 -1.27 -2.97
CA VAL A 146 -7.25 -1.49 -1.51
C VAL A 146 -6.48 -2.78 -1.26
N LEU A 147 -5.36 -2.68 -0.54
CA LEU A 147 -4.55 -3.81 -0.13
C LEU A 147 -4.79 -4.11 1.35
N MET A 148 -5.08 -5.37 1.65
CA MET A 148 -5.33 -5.86 3.01
C MET A 148 -4.24 -6.83 3.43
N GLU A 149 -3.59 -6.59 4.57
CA GLU A 149 -2.60 -7.52 5.10
C GLU A 149 -3.01 -8.09 6.45
N CYS A 150 -2.82 -9.41 6.63
CA CYS A 150 -3.04 -10.10 7.91
C CYS A 150 -4.39 -9.82 8.54
N VAL A 151 -5.48 -10.02 7.80
CA VAL A 151 -6.86 -9.90 8.27
C VAL A 151 -7.57 -11.26 8.20
N PRO A 152 -8.63 -11.52 9.00
CA PRO A 152 -9.42 -12.74 8.86
C PRO A 152 -10.01 -12.86 7.44
N ALA A 153 -9.97 -14.06 6.84
CA ALA A 153 -10.46 -14.29 5.48
C ALA A 153 -11.93 -13.84 5.28
N ALA A 154 -12.80 -14.06 6.26
CA ALA A 154 -14.18 -13.60 6.21
C ALA A 154 -14.30 -12.06 6.15
N LEU A 155 -13.36 -11.34 6.76
CA LEU A 155 -13.32 -9.88 6.68
C LEU A 155 -12.73 -9.44 5.34
N GLY A 156 -11.70 -10.11 4.82
CA GLY A 156 -11.16 -9.84 3.48
C GLY A 156 -12.25 -9.94 2.42
N LYS A 157 -13.05 -11.02 2.47
CA LYS A 157 -14.21 -11.17 1.60
C LYS A 157 -15.22 -10.03 1.72
N ARG A 158 -15.60 -9.66 2.96
CA ARG A 158 -16.56 -8.55 3.19
C ARG A 158 -16.05 -7.22 2.63
N VAL A 159 -14.77 -6.95 2.78
CA VAL A 159 -14.14 -5.73 2.22
C VAL A 159 -14.22 -5.77 0.69
N THR A 160 -13.81 -6.88 0.07
CA THR A 160 -13.88 -7.05 -1.40
C THR A 160 -15.29 -6.86 -1.96
N GLU A 161 -16.31 -7.32 -1.23
CA GLU A 161 -17.73 -7.15 -1.62
C GLU A 161 -18.25 -5.71 -1.39
N ALA A 162 -17.60 -4.93 -0.51
CA ALA A 162 -18.08 -3.59 -0.12
C ALA A 162 -17.46 -2.45 -0.92
N VAL A 163 -16.23 -2.61 -1.43
CA VAL A 163 -15.54 -1.57 -2.19
C VAL A 163 -15.74 -1.75 -3.69
N SER A 164 -15.59 -0.67 -4.44
CA SER A 164 -15.72 -0.68 -5.91
C SER A 164 -14.38 -0.89 -6.64
N CYS A 165 -13.27 -0.56 -5.99
CA CYS A 165 -11.94 -0.77 -6.53
C CYS A 165 -11.44 -2.21 -6.30
N PRO A 166 -10.51 -2.72 -7.14
CA PRO A 166 -9.89 -4.02 -6.91
C PRO A 166 -9.22 -4.13 -5.54
N THR A 167 -9.27 -5.35 -4.97
CA THR A 167 -8.63 -5.66 -3.68
C THR A 167 -7.48 -6.63 -3.85
N ILE A 168 -6.41 -6.44 -3.06
CA ILE A 168 -5.28 -7.37 -2.96
C ILE A 168 -5.18 -7.89 -1.52
N GLY A 169 -5.04 -9.21 -1.37
CA GLY A 169 -4.97 -9.87 -0.07
C GLY A 169 -3.59 -10.46 0.22
N ILE A 170 -2.94 -10.01 1.30
CA ILE A 170 -1.73 -10.63 1.84
C ILE A 170 -2.07 -11.27 3.19
N GLY A 171 -2.31 -12.58 3.20
CA GLY A 171 -2.83 -13.25 4.39
C GLY A 171 -4.24 -12.79 4.79
N ALA A 172 -5.09 -12.56 3.79
CA ALA A 172 -6.47 -12.10 3.93
C ALA A 172 -7.52 -13.11 3.41
N GLY A 173 -7.09 -14.29 3.01
CA GLY A 173 -7.95 -15.31 2.38
C GLY A 173 -7.85 -15.28 0.86
N ALA A 174 -8.67 -16.10 0.20
CA ALA A 174 -8.65 -16.29 -1.25
C ALA A 174 -9.84 -15.58 -1.96
N ASP A 175 -10.62 -14.82 -1.24
CA ASP A 175 -11.81 -14.13 -1.78
C ASP A 175 -11.52 -12.65 -2.11
N CYS A 176 -10.25 -12.28 -2.30
CA CYS A 176 -9.80 -11.00 -2.84
C CYS A 176 -9.61 -11.13 -4.37
N ASP A 177 -9.49 -9.99 -5.07
CA ASP A 177 -9.30 -9.98 -6.52
C ASP A 177 -7.87 -10.35 -6.94
N GLY A 178 -6.89 -10.14 -6.03
CA GLY A 178 -5.48 -10.46 -6.23
C GLY A 178 -4.75 -10.87 -4.97
#